data_73290e0931ec85c2ba12ecbdc58d20a1
#
_entry.id   73290e0931ec85c2ba12ecbdc58d20a1
#
_cell.length_a   1.000
_cell.length_b   1.000
_cell.length_c   1.000
_cell.angle_alpha   90.00
_cell.angle_beta   90.00
_cell.angle_gamma   90.00
#
_symmetry.space_group_name_H-M   'P 1'
#
loop_
_entity.id
_entity.type
_entity.pdbx_description
1 polymer ?
#
loop_
_entity_poly.entity_id
_entity_poly.type
_entity_poly.pdbx_seq_one_letter_code
_entity_poly.pdbx_strand_id
1 'polypeptide(L)'
;ISSVPQKIKNIMELLKLEAMVEDLPPQPDRIHVANGTYFMDGSFTADKSYCNNRLTVAYNPNAPAPKKWLQFLSELLQPEDIPTLQEFLGYCLLPTTKGQKMLMLIGKGGEGKSRIGLVMRSLLGDSMNTTSIQKVESNRFSRADLENKLLMVDDDMDMSALPKTNYIKSIVTSECKMDMERKGVQSYQSQLYVRFLCFGNGALTALHD
;
A
#
# COMPACT_ATOMS: atom_id res chain seq x y z
N ILE A 1 -20.86 2.19 -39.24
CA ILE A 1 -20.24 1.34 -38.17
C ILE A 1 -19.07 2.10 -37.50
N SER A 2 -18.30 2.92 -38.26
CA SER A 2 -17.17 3.69 -37.70
C SER A 2 -17.57 4.81 -36.73
N SER A 3 -18.82 5.27 -36.73
CA SER A 3 -19.29 6.38 -35.88
C SER A 3 -19.58 5.98 -34.41
N VAL A 4 -19.81 4.71 -34.11
CA VAL A 4 -20.20 4.25 -32.76
C VAL A 4 -19.02 4.38 -31.78
N PRO A 5 -17.80 3.90 -32.09
CA PRO A 5 -16.66 4.08 -31.17
C PRO A 5 -16.36 5.55 -30.89
N GLN A 6 -16.47 6.42 -31.89
CA GLN A 6 -16.22 7.86 -31.70
C GLN A 6 -17.30 8.51 -30.82
N LYS A 7 -18.56 8.13 -30.97
CA LYS A 7 -19.66 8.61 -30.12
C LYS A 7 -19.47 8.17 -28.67
N ILE A 8 -19.09 6.91 -28.45
CA ILE A 8 -18.77 6.39 -27.09
C ILE A 8 -17.64 7.20 -26.50
N LYS A 9 -16.56 7.42 -27.24
CA LYS A 9 -15.43 8.23 -26.77
C LYS A 9 -15.86 9.62 -26.35
N ASN A 10 -16.64 10.32 -27.19
CA ASN A 10 -17.14 11.66 -26.91
C ASN A 10 -18.04 11.69 -25.65
N ILE A 11 -18.93 10.72 -25.51
CA ILE A 11 -19.77 10.59 -24.30
C ILE A 11 -18.91 10.37 -23.05
N MET A 12 -17.90 9.50 -23.13
CA MET A 12 -16.99 9.25 -22.01
C MET A 12 -16.18 10.50 -21.63
N GLU A 13 -15.74 11.30 -22.62
CA GLU A 13 -15.06 12.57 -22.36
C GLU A 13 -15.98 13.60 -21.69
N LEU A 14 -17.23 13.71 -22.13
CA LEU A 14 -18.23 14.57 -21.48
C LEU A 14 -18.53 14.11 -20.05
N LEU A 15 -18.72 12.81 -19.83
CA LEU A 15 -18.96 12.26 -18.50
C LEU A 15 -17.76 12.49 -17.55
N LYS A 16 -16.53 12.42 -18.05
CA LYS A 16 -15.34 12.76 -17.27
C LYS A 16 -15.32 14.22 -16.86
N LEU A 17 -15.69 15.14 -17.76
CA LEU A 17 -15.77 16.57 -17.45
C LEU A 17 -16.86 16.86 -16.41
N GLU A 18 -18.06 16.29 -16.58
CA GLU A 18 -19.18 16.47 -15.65
C GLU A 18 -18.92 15.82 -14.27
N ALA A 19 -18.21 14.69 -14.27
CA ALA A 19 -17.88 13.95 -13.04
C ALA A 19 -16.54 14.40 -12.42
N MET A 20 -15.91 15.45 -12.95
CA MET A 20 -14.64 15.93 -12.43
C MET A 20 -14.84 16.52 -11.02
N VAL A 21 -14.20 15.92 -10.06
CA VAL A 21 -14.12 16.39 -8.67
C VAL A 21 -12.67 16.69 -8.33
N GLU A 22 -12.44 17.55 -7.37
CA GLU A 22 -11.09 17.77 -6.84
C GLU A 22 -10.49 16.48 -6.29
N ASP A 23 -9.17 16.32 -6.43
CA ASP A 23 -8.45 15.22 -5.83
C ASP A 23 -8.70 15.19 -4.32
N LEU A 24 -9.12 14.03 -3.80
CA LEU A 24 -9.29 13.87 -2.38
C LEU A 24 -7.91 13.85 -1.70
N PRO A 25 -7.66 14.75 -0.74
CA PRO A 25 -6.45 14.69 0.04
C PRO A 25 -6.41 13.41 0.87
N PRO A 26 -5.23 12.85 1.15
CA PRO A 26 -5.09 11.73 2.08
C PRO A 26 -5.72 12.05 3.44
N GLN A 27 -6.46 11.12 4.01
CA GLN A 27 -7.16 11.26 5.30
C GLN A 27 -6.49 10.34 6.34
N PRO A 28 -5.37 10.78 6.98
CA PRO A 28 -4.59 9.93 7.88
C PRO A 28 -5.21 9.75 9.26
N ASP A 29 -6.33 10.43 9.55
CA ASP A 29 -7.07 10.39 10.81
C ASP A 29 -8.12 9.27 10.86
N ARG A 30 -8.27 8.49 9.78
CA ARG A 30 -9.33 7.50 9.66
C ARG A 30 -8.97 6.31 8.77
N ILE A 31 -9.72 5.22 8.96
CA ILE A 31 -9.64 4.00 8.17
C ILE A 31 -11.03 3.76 7.55
N HIS A 32 -11.10 3.76 6.23
CA HIS A 32 -12.32 3.41 5.50
C HIS A 32 -12.46 1.89 5.42
N VAL A 33 -13.50 1.34 6.03
CA VAL A 33 -13.81 -0.09 6.04
C VAL A 33 -15.06 -0.40 5.21
N ALA A 34 -15.32 -1.67 4.94
CA ALA A 34 -16.43 -2.07 4.07
C ALA A 34 -17.81 -1.60 4.55
N ASN A 35 -18.02 -1.46 5.87
CA ASN A 35 -19.29 -1.06 6.48
C ASN A 35 -19.31 0.37 7.04
N GLY A 36 -18.28 1.20 6.80
CA GLY A 36 -18.26 2.57 7.31
C GLY A 36 -16.86 3.17 7.39
N THR A 37 -16.66 4.03 8.37
CA THR A 37 -15.39 4.71 8.64
C THR A 37 -15.05 4.63 10.13
N TYR A 38 -13.86 4.15 10.45
CA TYR A 38 -13.28 4.12 11.79
C TYR A 38 -12.30 5.27 11.93
N PHE A 39 -12.43 6.07 12.98
CA PHE A 39 -11.56 7.21 13.26
C PHE A 39 -10.48 6.84 14.29
N MET A 40 -9.35 7.53 14.23
CA MET A 40 -8.21 7.28 15.13
C MET A 40 -8.49 7.69 16.58
N ASP A 41 -9.57 8.42 16.85
CA ASP A 41 -10.07 8.69 18.21
C ASP A 41 -10.90 7.54 18.81
N GLY A 42 -11.07 6.43 18.06
CA GLY A 42 -11.82 5.26 18.45
C GLY A 42 -13.30 5.27 18.06
N SER A 43 -13.80 6.36 17.47
CA SER A 43 -15.19 6.44 17.00
C SER A 43 -15.39 5.71 15.68
N PHE A 44 -16.65 5.33 15.41
CA PHE A 44 -17.06 4.67 14.17
C PHE A 44 -18.37 5.26 13.66
N THR A 45 -18.46 5.46 12.34
CA THR A 45 -19.71 5.78 11.65
C THR A 45 -19.97 4.78 10.52
N ALA A 46 -21.24 4.45 10.33
CA ALA A 46 -21.68 3.61 9.19
C ALA A 46 -21.67 4.38 7.85
N ASP A 47 -21.44 5.69 7.87
CA ASP A 47 -21.40 6.50 6.68
C ASP A 47 -20.18 6.16 5.83
N LYS A 48 -20.43 5.96 4.53
CA LYS A 48 -19.42 5.60 3.54
C LYS A 48 -19.12 6.82 2.66
N SER A 49 -18.24 7.68 3.12
CA SER A 49 -17.71 8.75 2.27
C SER A 49 -16.89 8.18 1.11
N TYR A 50 -16.78 8.94 0.02
CA TYR A 50 -15.89 8.57 -1.08
C TYR A 50 -14.44 8.54 -0.62
N CYS A 51 -13.69 7.52 -1.05
CA CYS A 51 -12.27 7.35 -0.74
C CYS A 51 -11.59 6.43 -1.76
N ASN A 52 -10.28 6.55 -1.89
CA ASN A 52 -9.48 5.76 -2.83
C ASN A 52 -8.88 4.48 -2.20
N ASN A 53 -9.08 4.27 -0.90
CA ASN A 53 -8.36 3.25 -0.11
C ASN A 53 -9.25 2.51 0.89
N ARG A 54 -10.51 2.22 0.51
CA ARG A 54 -11.43 1.45 1.36
C ARG A 54 -10.96 0.01 1.50
N LEU A 55 -10.90 -0.47 2.75
CA LEU A 55 -10.60 -1.85 3.07
C LEU A 55 -11.77 -2.76 2.67
N THR A 56 -11.45 -4.01 2.33
CA THR A 56 -12.45 -5.01 1.94
C THR A 56 -13.24 -5.61 3.11
N VAL A 57 -12.77 -5.37 4.34
CA VAL A 57 -13.32 -5.96 5.57
C VAL A 57 -14.21 -4.98 6.32
N ALA A 58 -15.23 -5.52 7.00
CA ALA A 58 -16.10 -4.76 7.88
C ALA A 58 -15.46 -4.61 9.28
N TYR A 59 -15.61 -3.43 9.88
CA TYR A 59 -15.31 -3.25 11.30
C TYR A 59 -16.37 -3.93 12.16
N ASN A 60 -15.91 -4.73 13.13
CA ASN A 60 -16.73 -5.37 14.16
C ASN A 60 -16.05 -5.22 15.52
N PRO A 61 -16.57 -4.35 16.40
CA PRO A 61 -15.98 -4.15 17.74
C PRO A 61 -16.07 -5.40 18.63
N ASN A 62 -16.96 -6.34 18.30
CA ASN A 62 -17.16 -7.58 19.04
C ASN A 62 -16.48 -8.79 18.37
N ALA A 63 -15.55 -8.53 17.44
CA ALA A 63 -14.82 -9.61 16.78
C ALA A 63 -14.00 -10.41 17.80
N PRO A 64 -14.03 -11.75 17.75
CA PRO A 64 -13.21 -12.58 18.64
C PRO A 64 -11.72 -12.39 18.32
N ALA A 65 -10.87 -12.58 19.34
CA ALA A 65 -9.42 -12.53 19.15
C ALA A 65 -8.98 -13.49 18.02
N PRO A 66 -8.08 -13.07 17.13
CA PRO A 66 -7.63 -13.85 15.98
C PRO A 66 -6.61 -14.93 16.38
N LYS A 67 -7.04 -15.96 17.13
CA LYS A 67 -6.18 -16.97 17.76
C LYS A 67 -5.19 -17.63 16.79
N LYS A 68 -5.64 -18.00 15.58
CA LYS A 68 -4.77 -18.63 14.57
C LYS A 68 -3.70 -17.66 14.05
N TRP A 69 -4.01 -16.39 13.92
CA TRP A 69 -3.06 -15.35 13.52
C TRP A 69 -2.01 -15.13 14.61
N LEU A 70 -2.43 -15.01 15.86
CA LEU A 70 -1.53 -14.82 16.99
C LEU A 70 -0.61 -16.03 17.18
N GLN A 71 -1.14 -17.25 17.06
CA GLN A 71 -0.35 -18.47 17.06
C GLN A 71 0.68 -18.48 15.92
N PHE A 72 0.26 -18.19 14.69
CA PHE A 72 1.16 -18.11 13.54
C PHE A 72 2.31 -17.11 13.77
N LEU A 73 2.01 -15.94 14.34
CA LEU A 73 3.03 -14.94 14.64
C LEU A 73 4.02 -15.46 15.72
N SER A 74 3.53 -16.14 16.74
CA SER A 74 4.38 -16.71 17.80
C SER A 74 5.27 -17.87 17.31
N GLU A 75 4.89 -18.54 16.23
CA GLU A 75 5.69 -19.58 15.58
C GLU A 75 6.72 -18.98 14.58
N LEU A 76 6.43 -17.79 14.04
CA LEU A 76 7.25 -17.14 13.00
C LEU A 76 8.30 -16.20 13.57
N LEU A 77 7.99 -15.46 14.64
CA LEU A 77 8.76 -14.33 15.15
C LEU A 77 9.14 -14.54 16.61
N GLN A 78 10.21 -13.85 17.03
CA GLN A 78 10.50 -13.72 18.45
C GLN A 78 9.42 -12.86 19.13
N PRO A 79 9.10 -13.10 20.42
CA PRO A 79 8.04 -12.36 21.12
C PRO A 79 8.20 -10.83 21.07
N GLU A 80 9.42 -10.32 21.11
CA GLU A 80 9.76 -8.90 21.05
C GLU A 80 9.52 -8.26 19.68
N ASP A 81 9.53 -9.04 18.60
CA ASP A 81 9.32 -8.55 17.23
C ASP A 81 7.84 -8.49 16.84
N ILE A 82 6.98 -9.26 17.53
CA ILE A 82 5.54 -9.31 17.23
C ILE A 82 4.88 -7.92 17.34
N PRO A 83 5.08 -7.13 18.40
CA PRO A 83 4.52 -5.79 18.50
C PRO A 83 4.98 -4.88 17.36
N THR A 84 6.27 -4.91 17.00
CA THR A 84 6.83 -4.12 15.89
C THR A 84 6.13 -4.43 14.58
N LEU A 85 5.92 -5.73 14.26
CA LEU A 85 5.17 -6.11 13.07
C LEU A 85 3.72 -5.63 13.14
N GLN A 86 3.03 -5.82 14.27
CA GLN A 86 1.63 -5.43 14.42
C GLN A 86 1.44 -3.91 14.27
N GLU A 87 2.32 -3.11 14.87
CA GLU A 87 2.32 -1.65 14.73
C GLU A 87 2.56 -1.23 13.28
N PHE A 88 3.54 -1.85 12.60
CA PHE A 88 3.79 -1.56 11.19
C PHE A 88 2.59 -1.92 10.30
N LEU A 89 1.97 -3.08 10.50
CA LEU A 89 0.78 -3.48 9.75
C LEU A 89 -0.40 -2.54 10.02
N GLY A 90 -0.58 -2.10 11.27
CA GLY A 90 -1.56 -1.06 11.64
C GLY A 90 -1.28 0.27 10.94
N TYR A 91 -0.01 0.71 10.93
CA TYR A 91 0.42 1.90 10.21
C TYR A 91 0.11 1.80 8.70
N CYS A 92 0.18 0.61 8.11
CA CYS A 92 -0.18 0.38 6.70
C CYS A 92 -1.68 0.56 6.38
N LEU A 93 -2.55 0.74 7.36
CA LEU A 93 -3.98 1.01 7.13
C LEU A 93 -4.27 2.49 6.88
N LEU A 94 -3.32 3.39 7.14
CA LEU A 94 -3.47 4.83 7.06
C LEU A 94 -2.73 5.42 5.85
N PRO A 95 -3.32 6.38 5.10
CA PRO A 95 -2.66 7.03 3.97
C PRO A 95 -1.67 8.12 4.45
N THR A 96 -0.54 7.73 5.05
CA THR A 96 0.47 8.65 5.59
C THR A 96 1.87 8.07 5.49
N THR A 97 2.87 8.93 5.32
CA THR A 97 4.30 8.59 5.35
C THR A 97 5.02 9.10 6.61
N LYS A 98 4.29 9.67 7.57
CA LYS A 98 4.87 10.32 8.77
C LYS A 98 5.79 9.40 9.59
N GLY A 99 5.57 8.10 9.59
CA GLY A 99 6.45 7.13 10.26
C GLY A 99 7.81 6.96 9.57
N GLN A 100 7.92 7.32 8.27
CA GLN A 100 9.15 7.24 7.48
C GLN A 100 9.86 5.89 7.61
N LYS A 101 9.09 4.80 7.58
CA LYS A 101 9.57 3.43 7.77
C LYS A 101 9.09 2.50 6.65
N MET A 102 9.95 1.58 6.29
CA MET A 102 9.62 0.35 5.60
C MET A 102 9.99 -0.84 6.50
N LEU A 103 9.41 -2.00 6.25
CA LEU A 103 9.71 -3.20 7.00
C LEU A 103 10.27 -4.28 6.08
N MET A 104 11.36 -4.91 6.52
CA MET A 104 11.94 -6.09 5.88
C MET A 104 11.93 -7.25 6.86
N LEU A 105 11.35 -8.39 6.44
CA LEU A 105 11.43 -9.64 7.17
C LEU A 105 12.40 -10.56 6.44
N ILE A 106 13.48 -10.90 7.13
CA ILE A 106 14.58 -11.71 6.57
C ILE A 106 14.62 -13.05 7.29
N GLY A 107 14.75 -14.13 6.52
CA GLY A 107 14.83 -15.48 7.07
C GLY A 107 15.52 -16.43 6.10
N LYS A 108 15.45 -17.74 6.41
CA LYS A 108 16.13 -18.79 5.64
C LYS A 108 15.32 -19.34 4.45
N GLY A 109 14.06 -18.88 4.30
CA GLY A 109 13.13 -19.45 3.31
C GLY A 109 12.23 -20.55 3.89
N GLY A 110 11.02 -20.69 3.36
CA GLY A 110 10.07 -21.71 3.79
C GLY A 110 9.39 -21.49 5.15
N GLU A 111 9.70 -20.41 5.86
CA GLU A 111 9.19 -20.11 7.22
C GLU A 111 7.76 -19.57 7.23
N GLY A 112 7.21 -19.21 6.07
CA GLY A 112 5.83 -18.71 5.97
C GLY A 112 5.70 -17.18 5.99
N LYS A 113 6.76 -16.38 5.89
CA LYS A 113 6.74 -14.91 5.86
C LYS A 113 5.71 -14.35 4.86
N SER A 114 5.63 -14.92 3.66
CA SER A 114 4.68 -14.52 2.61
C SER A 114 3.20 -14.63 3.02
N ARG A 115 2.88 -15.41 4.06
CA ARG A 115 1.51 -15.50 4.59
C ARG A 115 1.04 -14.17 5.18
N ILE A 116 1.95 -13.37 5.71
CA ILE A 116 1.65 -11.99 6.16
C ILE A 116 1.14 -11.16 4.98
N GLY A 117 1.79 -11.24 3.83
CA GLY A 117 1.36 -10.57 2.60
C GLY A 117 -0.04 -10.99 2.15
N LEU A 118 -0.39 -12.29 2.26
CA LEU A 118 -1.74 -12.78 1.93
C LEU A 118 -2.81 -12.24 2.89
N VAL A 119 -2.52 -12.16 4.18
CA VAL A 119 -3.44 -11.56 5.16
C VAL A 119 -3.65 -10.08 4.82
N MET A 120 -2.58 -9.33 4.57
CA MET A 120 -2.69 -7.92 4.17
C MET A 120 -3.44 -7.75 2.85
N ARG A 121 -3.28 -8.64 1.89
CA ARG A 121 -4.05 -8.65 0.64
C ARG A 121 -5.55 -8.81 0.91
N SER A 122 -5.92 -9.70 1.84
CA SER A 122 -7.33 -9.90 2.21
C SER A 122 -7.95 -8.67 2.89
N LEU A 123 -7.14 -7.87 3.60
CA LEU A 123 -7.59 -6.64 4.25
C LEU A 123 -7.67 -5.46 3.28
N LEU A 124 -6.61 -5.26 2.49
CA LEU A 124 -6.39 -4.07 1.68
C LEU A 124 -7.01 -4.15 0.28
N GLY A 125 -7.20 -5.37 -0.27
CA GLY A 125 -7.70 -5.54 -1.63
C GLY A 125 -6.89 -4.75 -2.65
N ASP A 126 -7.57 -3.89 -3.42
CA ASP A 126 -6.95 -3.04 -4.45
C ASP A 126 -6.05 -1.93 -3.89
N SER A 127 -6.11 -1.64 -2.58
CA SER A 127 -5.21 -0.71 -1.91
C SER A 127 -3.81 -1.29 -1.66
N MET A 128 -3.56 -2.54 -2.09
CA MET A 128 -2.25 -3.20 -2.02
C MET A 128 -1.71 -3.47 -3.42
N ASN A 129 -0.42 -3.23 -3.62
CA ASN A 129 0.34 -3.62 -4.82
C ASN A 129 1.34 -4.73 -4.47
N THR A 130 1.68 -5.56 -5.44
CA THR A 130 2.75 -6.57 -5.33
C THR A 130 3.69 -6.40 -6.51
N THR A 131 4.93 -6.02 -6.22
CA THR A 131 5.99 -5.85 -7.22
C THR A 131 7.35 -5.90 -6.51
N SER A 132 8.45 -5.98 -7.26
CA SER A 132 9.76 -5.92 -6.64
C SER A 132 10.20 -4.48 -6.36
N ILE A 133 10.93 -4.30 -5.26
CA ILE A 133 11.48 -3.00 -4.85
C ILE A 133 12.48 -2.47 -5.89
N GLN A 134 13.22 -3.36 -6.57
CA GLN A 134 14.11 -3.01 -7.67
C GLN A 134 13.36 -2.38 -8.85
N LYS A 135 12.14 -2.87 -9.15
CA LYS A 135 11.30 -2.25 -10.18
C LYS A 135 10.81 -0.87 -9.77
N VAL A 136 10.47 -0.68 -8.51
CA VAL A 136 10.08 0.64 -8.00
C VAL A 136 11.22 1.63 -8.16
N GLU A 137 12.46 1.24 -7.83
CA GLU A 137 13.62 2.11 -7.97
C GLU A 137 13.94 2.43 -9.45
N SER A 138 13.91 1.42 -10.32
CA SER A 138 14.41 1.55 -11.69
C SER A 138 13.37 1.95 -12.73
N ASN A 139 12.08 1.73 -12.49
CA ASN A 139 11.01 1.89 -13.49
C ASN A 139 9.97 2.93 -13.04
N ARG A 140 9.91 4.04 -13.79
CA ARG A 140 8.95 5.13 -13.56
C ARG A 140 7.48 4.70 -13.62
N PHE A 141 7.13 3.75 -14.47
CA PHE A 141 5.75 3.25 -14.59
C PHE A 141 5.35 2.43 -13.35
N SER A 142 6.28 1.64 -12.80
CA SER A 142 6.02 0.90 -11.56
C SER A 142 5.78 1.82 -10.37
N ARG A 143 6.39 3.02 -10.36
CA ARG A 143 6.07 4.04 -9.35
C ARG A 143 4.66 4.58 -9.49
N ALA A 144 4.19 4.82 -10.71
CA ALA A 144 2.83 5.30 -10.94
C ALA A 144 1.75 4.26 -10.55
N ASP A 145 2.08 2.96 -10.54
CA ASP A 145 1.19 1.90 -10.07
C ASP A 145 1.01 1.90 -8.54
N LEU A 146 1.83 2.67 -7.81
CA LEU A 146 1.72 2.85 -6.36
C LEU A 146 0.77 3.97 -5.93
N GLU A 147 0.26 4.73 -6.87
CA GLU A 147 -0.71 5.78 -6.59
C GLU A 147 -1.97 5.21 -5.93
N ASN A 148 -2.43 5.85 -4.85
CA ASN A 148 -3.56 5.40 -4.03
C ASN A 148 -3.38 4.03 -3.36
N LYS A 149 -2.15 3.48 -3.32
CA LYS A 149 -1.87 2.25 -2.59
C LYS A 149 -1.43 2.56 -1.17
N LEU A 150 -1.91 1.74 -0.23
CA LEU A 150 -1.51 1.79 1.18
C LEU A 150 -0.26 0.95 1.45
N LEU A 151 -0.11 -0.16 0.74
CA LEU A 151 0.97 -1.11 0.93
C LEU A 151 1.48 -1.65 -0.41
N MET A 152 2.78 -1.72 -0.56
CA MET A 152 3.46 -2.51 -1.58
C MET A 152 4.23 -3.65 -0.91
N VAL A 153 4.02 -4.86 -1.42
CA VAL A 153 4.71 -6.07 -0.94
C VAL A 153 5.67 -6.56 -2.01
N ASP A 154 6.92 -6.76 -1.61
CA ASP A 154 7.91 -7.54 -2.33
C ASP A 154 8.05 -8.90 -1.66
N ASP A 155 7.50 -9.93 -2.29
CA ASP A 155 7.37 -11.27 -1.69
C ASP A 155 8.66 -12.10 -1.77
N ASP A 156 9.58 -11.71 -2.63
CA ASP A 156 10.89 -12.39 -2.81
C ASP A 156 11.95 -11.34 -3.20
N MET A 157 12.23 -10.47 -2.23
CA MET A 157 13.18 -9.38 -2.42
C MET A 157 14.56 -9.94 -2.73
N ASP A 158 15.14 -9.52 -3.85
CA ASP A 158 16.54 -9.78 -4.15
C ASP A 158 17.43 -9.10 -3.09
N MET A 159 18.18 -9.90 -2.36
CA MET A 159 19.07 -9.47 -1.29
C MET A 159 20.40 -8.90 -1.80
N SER A 160 20.63 -8.93 -3.12
CA SER A 160 21.74 -8.18 -3.71
C SER A 160 21.54 -6.67 -3.48
N ALA A 161 22.62 -5.96 -3.23
CA ALA A 161 22.57 -4.52 -2.96
C ALA A 161 21.84 -3.78 -4.09
N LEU A 162 20.87 -2.95 -3.73
CA LEU A 162 20.27 -2.01 -4.66
C LEU A 162 21.35 -0.98 -5.04
N PRO A 163 21.69 -0.85 -6.33
CA PRO A 163 22.73 0.09 -6.77
C PRO A 163 22.33 1.56 -6.53
N LYS A 164 21.02 1.81 -6.37
CA LYS A 164 20.43 3.12 -6.06
C LYS A 164 19.21 2.91 -5.18
N THR A 165 18.95 3.87 -4.29
CA THR A 165 17.80 3.83 -3.36
C THR A 165 17.06 5.17 -3.30
N ASN A 166 17.34 6.09 -4.24
CA ASN A 166 16.85 7.46 -4.20
C ASN A 166 15.33 7.55 -4.25
N TYR A 167 14.69 6.79 -5.14
CA TYR A 167 13.24 6.81 -5.26
C TYR A 167 12.57 6.11 -4.08
N ILE A 168 13.12 5.00 -3.60
CA ILE A 168 12.61 4.31 -2.42
C ILE A 168 12.69 5.23 -1.20
N LYS A 169 13.86 5.83 -0.94
CA LYS A 169 14.06 6.81 0.14
C LYS A 169 13.05 7.96 0.00
N SER A 170 12.93 8.54 -1.19
CA SER A 170 11.98 9.63 -1.47
C SER A 170 10.54 9.22 -1.17
N ILE A 171 10.08 8.03 -1.58
CA ILE A 171 8.71 7.57 -1.34
C ILE A 171 8.47 7.32 0.16
N VAL A 172 9.44 6.70 0.86
CA VAL A 172 9.30 6.37 2.28
C VAL A 172 9.27 7.62 3.15
N THR A 173 10.03 8.66 2.79
CA THR A 173 10.23 9.87 3.61
C THR A 173 9.46 11.09 3.13
N SER A 174 8.96 11.09 1.88
CA SER A 174 8.37 12.27 1.27
C SER A 174 6.96 12.56 1.76
N GLU A 175 6.72 13.81 2.09
CA GLU A 175 5.39 14.38 2.29
C GLU A 175 4.94 15.22 1.08
N CYS A 176 5.78 15.28 0.02
CA CYS A 176 5.56 16.08 -1.16
C CYS A 176 5.07 15.25 -2.34
N LYS A 177 4.45 15.94 -3.31
CA LYS A 177 4.13 15.35 -4.62
C LYS A 177 5.41 15.04 -5.39
N MET A 178 5.40 13.98 -6.16
CA MET A 178 6.48 13.56 -7.06
C MET A 178 5.95 13.34 -8.48
N ASP A 179 6.86 13.39 -9.47
CA ASP A 179 6.51 13.15 -10.87
C ASP A 179 6.07 11.71 -11.09
N MET A 180 4.90 11.57 -11.70
CA MET A 180 4.32 10.30 -12.10
C MET A 180 4.22 10.23 -13.61
N GLU A 181 4.52 9.05 -14.16
CA GLU A 181 4.40 8.78 -15.57
C GLU A 181 3.62 7.51 -15.83
N ARG A 182 2.57 7.62 -16.66
CA ARG A 182 1.80 6.48 -17.18
C ARG A 182 1.98 6.40 -18.68
N LYS A 183 1.97 5.18 -19.23
CA LYS A 183 2.13 4.98 -20.67
C LYS A 183 1.01 5.69 -21.44
N GLY A 184 1.40 6.60 -22.35
CA GLY A 184 0.45 7.35 -23.17
C GLY A 184 -0.29 8.48 -22.45
N VAL A 185 0.14 8.85 -21.24
CA VAL A 185 -0.40 9.97 -20.46
C VAL A 185 0.72 10.96 -20.19
N GLN A 186 0.42 12.27 -20.28
CA GLN A 186 1.37 13.31 -19.89
C GLN A 186 1.75 13.13 -18.42
N SER A 187 3.01 13.41 -18.07
CA SER A 187 3.48 13.36 -16.67
C SER A 187 2.67 14.34 -15.80
N TYR A 188 2.42 13.93 -14.57
CA TYR A 188 1.65 14.70 -13.59
C TYR A 188 2.27 14.53 -12.20
N GLN A 189 1.83 15.37 -11.25
CA GLN A 189 2.31 15.36 -9.88
C GLN A 189 1.31 14.63 -8.98
N SER A 190 1.75 13.61 -8.24
CA SER A 190 0.93 12.92 -7.23
C SER A 190 1.72 12.65 -5.95
N GLN A 191 1.01 12.60 -4.83
CA GLN A 191 1.59 12.23 -3.55
C GLN A 191 1.41 10.72 -3.33
N LEU A 192 2.52 10.04 -3.07
CA LEU A 192 2.49 8.64 -2.64
C LEU A 192 2.51 8.56 -1.12
N TYR A 193 1.68 7.68 -0.57
CA TYR A 193 1.63 7.34 0.85
C TYR A 193 1.77 5.83 1.09
N VAL A 194 2.26 5.11 0.10
CA VAL A 194 2.50 3.67 0.16
C VAL A 194 3.65 3.33 1.11
N ARG A 195 3.49 2.24 1.88
CA ARG A 195 4.59 1.63 2.66
C ARG A 195 5.10 0.39 1.97
N PHE A 196 6.36 0.03 2.26
CA PHE A 196 7.01 -1.14 1.70
C PHE A 196 7.15 -2.22 2.77
N LEU A 197 6.67 -3.43 2.47
CA LEU A 197 6.88 -4.65 3.21
C LEU A 197 7.61 -5.63 2.29
N CYS A 198 8.83 -5.97 2.63
CA CYS A 198 9.67 -6.83 1.82
C CYS A 198 10.02 -8.11 2.55
N PHE A 199 9.95 -9.24 1.87
CA PHE A 199 10.37 -10.54 2.38
C PHE A 199 11.63 -10.97 1.63
N GLY A 200 12.68 -11.27 2.39
CA GLY A 200 13.97 -11.70 1.84
C GLY A 200 14.45 -13.01 2.45
N ASN A 201 15.31 -13.69 1.71
CA ASN A 201 15.97 -14.91 2.14
C ASN A 201 17.49 -14.68 2.15
N GLY A 202 18.17 -15.03 3.26
CA GLY A 202 19.60 -14.87 3.42
C GLY A 202 20.05 -13.59 4.13
N ALA A 203 21.34 -13.30 4.11
CA ALA A 203 21.91 -12.12 4.75
C ALA A 203 21.70 -10.87 3.89
N LEU A 204 21.29 -9.76 4.52
CA LEU A 204 21.25 -8.45 3.88
C LEU A 204 22.70 -8.02 3.59
N THR A 205 23.10 -7.99 2.33
CA THR A 205 24.28 -7.25 1.91
C THR A 205 23.93 -5.75 1.89
N ALA A 206 24.76 -4.93 2.52
CA ALA A 206 24.48 -3.53 2.79
C ALA A 206 23.79 -2.81 1.62
N LEU A 207 22.67 -2.18 1.90
CA LEU A 207 22.12 -1.14 1.04
C LEU A 207 23.17 -0.01 1.08
N HIS A 208 23.85 0.26 -0.02
CA HIS A 208 24.77 1.37 -0.09
C HIS A 208 24.03 2.69 0.14
N ASP A 209 24.60 3.52 0.99
CA ASP A 209 24.24 4.92 1.17
C ASP A 209 24.51 5.75 -0.10
#